data_fb837ee66a587fda70522ebeeff4a421
#
_entry.id   fb837ee66a587fda70522ebeeff4a421
#
_cell.length_a   1.000
_cell.length_b   1.000
_cell.length_c   1.000
_cell.angle_alpha   90.00
_cell.angle_beta   90.00
_cell.angle_gamma   90.00
#
_symmetry.space_group_name_H-M   'P 1'
#
loop_
_entity.id
_entity.type
_entity.pdbx_description
1 polymer ?
#
loop_
_entity_poly.entity_id
_entity_poly.type
_entity_poly.pdbx_seq_one_letter_code
_entity_poly.pdbx_strand_id
1 'polypeptide(L)'
;LNPLIGVIAVLNTQYKAEAKIITNMLIQLVIGIITFVINQKEGNKFFHKEYWKFAFLFNIVLVPHYLSMQVLSQSDRLMINSMCGSSDAGIYSVAYNFAMLLQLVTSGINSLLTPHIYESIKKNDTKNLGNQVTGITLIVALITLGLICVVPDVFKWMLPESYYEALWVISPVTAGAFFLFLYPLFGSIEFYYE
;
A
#
# COMPACT_ATOMS: atom_id res chain seq x y z
N LEU A 1 10.14 5.51 12.12
CA LEU A 1 11.59 5.80 12.16
C LEU A 1 12.18 6.04 10.77
N ASN A 2 11.87 5.18 9.79
CA ASN A 2 12.46 5.27 8.43
C ASN A 2 12.23 6.63 7.74
N PRO A 3 11.03 7.22 7.70
CA PRO A 3 10.82 8.51 7.04
C PRO A 3 11.57 9.67 7.71
N LEU A 4 11.65 9.69 9.03
CA LEU A 4 12.33 10.76 9.79
C LEU A 4 13.83 10.76 9.54
N ILE A 5 14.46 9.59 9.63
CA ILE A 5 15.91 9.45 9.37
C ILE A 5 16.22 9.78 7.92
N GLY A 6 15.34 9.35 6.99
CA GLY A 6 15.48 9.68 5.56
C GLY A 6 15.43 11.18 5.29
N VAL A 7 14.52 11.92 5.93
CA VAL A 7 14.42 13.38 5.80
C VAL A 7 15.69 14.05 6.32
N ILE A 8 16.19 13.65 7.50
CA ILE A 8 17.42 14.22 8.08
C ILE A 8 18.61 13.96 7.16
N ALA A 9 18.74 12.76 6.59
CA ALA A 9 19.81 12.42 5.66
C ALA A 9 19.76 13.27 4.37
N VAL A 10 18.56 13.47 3.82
CA VAL A 10 18.33 14.29 2.62
C VAL A 10 18.66 15.77 2.87
N LEU A 11 18.31 16.29 4.05
CA LEU A 11 18.59 17.70 4.40
C LEU A 11 20.08 17.98 4.60
N ASN A 12 20.86 17.00 5.05
CA ASN A 12 22.29 17.15 5.36
C ASN A 12 23.23 16.74 4.22
N THR A 13 22.72 16.28 3.08
CA THR A 13 23.55 15.77 1.98
C THR A 13 23.23 16.47 0.65
N GLN A 14 24.24 16.71 -0.17
CA GLN A 14 24.05 17.27 -1.51
C GLN A 14 23.39 16.29 -2.49
N TYR A 15 23.61 15.00 -2.30
CA TYR A 15 23.03 13.91 -3.11
C TYR A 15 21.70 13.42 -2.53
N LYS A 16 20.67 14.24 -2.63
CA LYS A 16 19.37 14.04 -1.96
C LYS A 16 18.69 12.69 -2.26
N ALA A 17 18.68 12.28 -3.52
CA ALA A 17 18.03 11.03 -3.94
C ALA A 17 18.81 9.79 -3.45
N GLU A 18 20.12 9.80 -3.63
CA GLU A 18 21.01 8.72 -3.22
C GLU A 18 21.02 8.56 -1.70
N ALA A 19 21.08 9.66 -0.95
CA ALA A 19 21.02 9.65 0.50
C ALA A 19 19.74 8.99 1.02
N LYS A 20 18.59 9.25 0.39
CA LYS A 20 17.32 8.59 0.74
C LYS A 20 17.36 7.08 0.51
N ILE A 21 17.89 6.64 -0.63
CA ILE A 21 17.99 5.22 -0.98
C ILE A 21 18.93 4.51 -0.02
N ILE A 22 20.13 5.04 0.19
CA ILE A 22 21.15 4.44 1.07
C ILE A 22 20.63 4.36 2.51
N THR A 23 20.00 5.41 3.01
CA THR A 23 19.43 5.43 4.37
C THR A 23 18.35 4.35 4.53
N ASN A 24 17.46 4.20 3.56
CA ASN A 24 16.45 3.15 3.57
C ASN A 24 17.08 1.74 3.58
N MET A 25 18.08 1.52 2.74
CA MET A 25 18.79 0.23 2.68
C MET A 25 19.50 -0.08 4.00
N LEU A 26 20.19 0.88 4.60
CA LEU A 26 20.89 0.70 5.88
C LEU A 26 19.92 0.38 7.03
N ILE A 27 18.81 1.09 7.13
CA ILE A 27 17.81 0.83 8.17
C ILE A 27 17.22 -0.57 8.02
N GLN A 28 16.84 -0.97 6.81
CA GLN A 28 16.30 -2.29 6.55
C GLN A 28 17.33 -3.39 6.83
N LEU A 29 18.59 -3.16 6.50
CA LEU A 29 19.68 -4.09 6.76
C LEU A 29 19.89 -4.27 8.28
N VAL A 30 19.92 -3.18 9.05
CA VAL A 30 20.07 -3.23 10.51
C VAL A 30 18.90 -3.98 11.15
N ILE A 31 17.65 -3.66 10.78
CA ILE A 31 16.47 -4.36 11.28
C ILE A 31 16.51 -5.84 10.87
N GLY A 32 16.89 -6.14 9.64
CA GLY A 32 17.03 -7.51 9.14
C GLY A 32 18.06 -8.32 9.93
N ILE A 33 19.22 -7.74 10.23
CA ILE A 33 20.26 -8.39 11.06
C ILE A 33 19.75 -8.64 12.49
N ILE A 34 19.10 -7.65 13.10
CA ILE A 34 18.55 -7.80 14.46
C ILE A 34 17.52 -8.94 14.49
N THR A 35 16.56 -8.93 13.56
CA THR A 35 15.53 -9.97 13.45
C THR A 35 16.15 -11.34 13.22
N PHE A 36 17.15 -11.41 12.35
CA PHE A 36 17.87 -12.64 12.06
C PHE A 36 18.58 -13.20 13.32
N VAL A 37 19.28 -12.35 14.06
CA VAL A 37 19.99 -12.77 15.30
C VAL A 37 18.99 -13.25 16.36
N ILE A 38 17.86 -12.58 16.51
CA ILE A 38 16.81 -12.99 17.48
C ILE A 38 16.26 -14.37 17.09
N ASN A 39 15.87 -14.56 15.83
CA ASN A 39 15.32 -15.83 15.35
C ASN A 39 16.35 -16.97 15.45
N GLN A 40 17.63 -16.69 15.22
CA GLN A 40 18.69 -17.70 15.36
C GLN A 40 18.90 -18.15 16.81
N LYS A 41 18.74 -17.25 17.78
CA LYS A 41 18.84 -17.61 19.20
C LYS A 41 17.72 -18.54 19.65
N GLU A 42 16.53 -18.39 19.07
CA GLU A 42 15.39 -19.25 19.37
C GLU A 42 15.40 -20.56 18.56
N GLY A 43 15.86 -20.52 17.32
CA GLY A 43 15.74 -21.62 16.36
C GLY A 43 16.82 -22.71 16.44
N ASN A 44 17.92 -22.50 17.16
CA ASN A 44 19.07 -23.44 17.36
C ASN A 44 19.70 -24.06 16.10
N LYS A 45 19.09 -23.96 14.90
CA LYS A 45 19.62 -24.49 13.62
C LYS A 45 19.35 -23.53 12.48
N PHE A 46 20.43 -23.07 11.86
CA PHE A 46 20.34 -22.19 10.69
C PHE A 46 19.80 -22.90 9.44
N PHE A 47 20.14 -24.14 9.25
CA PHE A 47 19.78 -24.89 8.04
C PHE A 47 19.10 -26.21 8.39
N HIS A 48 17.88 -26.37 7.89
CA HIS A 48 17.15 -27.64 7.89
C HIS A 48 16.60 -27.87 6.48
N LYS A 49 17.13 -28.91 5.82
CA LYS A 49 16.87 -29.19 4.39
C LYS A 49 15.39 -29.26 4.02
N GLU A 50 14.57 -29.87 4.86
CA GLU A 50 13.14 -30.04 4.59
C GLU A 50 12.39 -28.70 4.68
N TYR A 51 12.65 -27.89 5.70
CA TYR A 51 12.03 -26.57 5.84
C TYR A 51 12.48 -25.59 4.75
N TRP A 52 13.76 -25.63 4.37
CA TRP A 52 14.27 -24.83 3.28
C TRP A 52 13.65 -25.24 1.93
N LYS A 53 13.53 -26.58 1.67
CA LYS A 53 12.86 -27.07 0.46
C LYS A 53 11.40 -26.62 0.42
N PHE A 54 10.67 -26.80 1.52
CA PHE A 54 9.28 -26.33 1.62
C PHE A 54 9.14 -24.83 1.40
N ALA A 55 9.94 -24.02 2.09
CA ALA A 55 9.92 -22.57 1.97
C ALA A 55 10.23 -22.12 0.54
N PHE A 56 11.24 -22.74 -0.10
CA PHE A 56 11.62 -22.39 -1.47
C PHE A 56 10.50 -22.75 -2.47
N LEU A 57 9.97 -23.97 -2.41
CA LEU A 57 8.91 -24.41 -3.30
C LEU A 57 7.63 -23.60 -3.13
N PHE A 58 7.28 -23.25 -1.91
CA PHE A 58 6.13 -22.41 -1.62
C PHE A 58 6.32 -21.00 -2.14
N ASN A 59 7.46 -20.37 -1.87
CA ASN A 59 7.72 -19.00 -2.28
C ASN A 59 7.92 -18.84 -3.79
N ILE A 60 8.49 -19.83 -4.50
CA ILE A 60 8.73 -19.71 -5.93
C ILE A 60 7.42 -19.57 -6.74
N VAL A 61 6.34 -20.15 -6.24
CA VAL A 61 5.00 -19.99 -6.85
C VAL A 61 4.44 -18.59 -6.57
N LEU A 62 4.76 -18.00 -5.41
CA LEU A 62 4.29 -16.67 -5.02
C LEU A 62 5.08 -15.54 -5.67
N VAL A 63 6.35 -15.76 -6.04
CA VAL A 63 7.22 -14.73 -6.64
C VAL A 63 6.60 -14.11 -7.91
N PRO A 64 6.09 -14.87 -8.91
CA PRO A 64 5.44 -14.28 -10.08
C PRO A 64 4.22 -13.41 -9.71
N HIS A 65 3.44 -13.85 -8.73
CA HIS A 65 2.29 -13.08 -8.25
C HIS A 65 2.73 -11.74 -7.66
N TYR A 66 3.68 -11.73 -6.73
CA TYR A 66 4.18 -10.49 -6.13
C TYR A 66 4.88 -9.58 -7.15
N LEU A 67 5.63 -10.15 -8.10
CA LEU A 67 6.23 -9.37 -9.19
C LEU A 67 5.17 -8.71 -10.07
N SER A 68 4.12 -9.44 -10.43
CA SER A 68 3.01 -8.91 -11.22
C SER A 68 2.30 -7.76 -10.51
N MET A 69 2.05 -7.90 -9.22
CA MET A 69 1.46 -6.84 -8.39
C MET A 69 2.37 -5.61 -8.32
N GLN A 70 3.68 -5.82 -8.17
CA GLN A 70 4.66 -4.73 -8.14
C GLN A 70 4.77 -4.02 -9.49
N VAL A 71 4.81 -4.76 -10.58
CA VAL A 71 4.81 -4.19 -11.93
C VAL A 71 3.53 -3.39 -12.15
N LEU A 72 2.37 -3.94 -11.81
CA LEU A 72 1.09 -3.24 -11.96
C LEU A 72 1.06 -1.93 -11.17
N SER A 73 1.52 -1.94 -9.93
CA SER A 73 1.52 -0.74 -9.06
C SER A 73 2.49 0.36 -9.49
N GLN A 74 3.50 0.04 -10.32
CA GLN A 74 4.50 1.00 -10.82
C GLN A 74 4.33 1.32 -12.31
N SER A 75 3.50 0.57 -13.03
CA SER A 75 3.34 0.70 -14.48
C SER A 75 2.95 2.12 -14.90
N ASP A 76 2.00 2.72 -14.18
CA ASP A 76 1.51 4.08 -14.48
C ASP A 76 2.67 5.09 -14.48
N ARG A 77 3.52 5.03 -13.45
CA ARG A 77 4.66 5.94 -13.31
C ARG A 77 5.72 5.71 -14.38
N LEU A 78 5.98 4.44 -14.73
CA LEU A 78 6.93 4.08 -15.78
C LEU A 78 6.43 4.55 -17.15
N MET A 79 5.13 4.38 -17.43
CA MET A 79 4.50 4.85 -18.67
C MET A 79 4.54 6.38 -18.77
N ILE A 80 4.14 7.10 -17.73
CA ILE A 80 4.20 8.56 -17.70
C ILE A 80 5.64 9.05 -17.88
N ASN A 81 6.60 8.43 -17.18
CA ASN A 81 8.00 8.81 -17.32
C ASN A 81 8.53 8.59 -18.73
N SER A 82 8.12 7.52 -19.42
CA SER A 82 8.56 7.23 -20.78
C SER A 82 7.89 8.10 -21.85
N MET A 83 6.65 8.54 -21.61
CA MET A 83 5.83 9.29 -22.58
C MET A 83 5.89 10.81 -22.38
N CYS A 84 5.87 11.27 -21.12
CA CYS A 84 5.75 12.67 -20.74
C CYS A 84 7.02 13.21 -20.05
N GLY A 85 7.87 12.31 -19.54
CA GLY A 85 9.11 12.67 -18.88
C GLY A 85 9.07 12.58 -17.35
N SER A 86 10.25 12.75 -16.74
CA SER A 86 10.43 12.56 -15.29
C SER A 86 9.74 13.61 -14.42
N SER A 87 9.54 14.83 -14.94
CA SER A 87 8.82 15.89 -14.25
C SER A 87 7.36 15.48 -13.99
N ASP A 88 6.65 15.06 -15.04
CA ASP A 88 5.25 14.67 -14.98
C ASP A 88 5.04 13.38 -14.15
N ALA A 89 5.96 12.44 -14.26
CA ALA A 89 5.98 11.26 -13.40
C ALA A 89 6.17 11.62 -11.91
N GLY A 90 6.94 12.65 -11.63
CA GLY A 90 7.11 13.23 -10.29
C GLY A 90 5.80 13.85 -9.77
N ILE A 91 5.15 14.67 -10.58
CA ILE A 91 3.86 15.31 -10.27
C ILE A 91 2.78 14.25 -10.02
N TYR A 92 2.67 13.25 -10.91
CA TYR A 92 1.77 12.12 -10.73
C TYR A 92 2.04 11.36 -9.42
N SER A 93 3.31 11.12 -9.09
CA SER A 93 3.69 10.38 -7.88
C SER A 93 3.26 11.10 -6.60
N VAL A 94 3.28 12.42 -6.59
CA VAL A 94 2.79 13.21 -5.46
C VAL A 94 1.27 13.07 -5.32
N ALA A 95 0.50 13.21 -6.41
CA ALA A 95 -0.94 12.98 -6.40
C ALA A 95 -1.32 11.57 -5.92
N TYR A 96 -0.60 10.56 -6.42
CA TYR A 96 -0.78 9.17 -6.02
C TYR A 96 -0.55 8.95 -4.53
N ASN A 97 0.47 9.58 -3.94
CA ASN A 97 0.75 9.46 -2.51
C ASN A 97 -0.38 10.03 -1.64
N PHE A 98 -1.05 11.12 -2.08
CA PHE A 98 -2.24 11.62 -1.39
C PHE A 98 -3.41 10.63 -1.46
N ALA A 99 -3.65 10.02 -2.60
CA ALA A 99 -4.68 8.99 -2.75
C ALA A 99 -4.38 7.73 -1.91
N MET A 100 -3.10 7.39 -1.71
CA MET A 100 -2.68 6.27 -0.86
C MET A 100 -3.02 6.47 0.62
N LEU A 101 -3.29 7.69 1.09
CA LEU A 101 -3.82 7.92 2.45
C LEU A 101 -5.18 7.24 2.64
N LEU A 102 -6.05 7.27 1.62
CA LEU A 102 -7.31 6.55 1.65
C LEU A 102 -7.06 5.03 1.75
N GLN A 103 -6.11 4.50 0.98
CA GLN A 103 -5.79 3.07 1.01
C GLN A 103 -5.29 2.61 2.39
N LEU A 104 -4.57 3.46 3.11
CA LEU A 104 -4.12 3.16 4.47
C LEU A 104 -5.32 2.98 5.43
N VAL A 105 -6.31 3.84 5.34
CA VAL A 105 -7.54 3.75 6.13
C VAL A 105 -8.35 2.51 5.73
N THR A 106 -8.55 2.30 4.44
CA THR A 106 -9.36 1.18 3.92
C THR A 106 -8.72 -0.18 4.15
N SER A 107 -7.39 -0.28 4.15
CA SER A 107 -6.69 -1.53 4.51
C SER A 107 -6.91 -1.92 5.96
N GLY A 108 -6.92 -0.93 6.87
CA GLY A 108 -7.31 -1.16 8.28
C GLY A 108 -8.74 -1.67 8.42
N ILE A 109 -9.68 -1.05 7.71
CA ILE A 109 -11.09 -1.49 7.68
C ILE A 109 -11.20 -2.92 7.16
N ASN A 110 -10.56 -3.25 6.02
CA ASN A 110 -10.58 -4.59 5.46
C ASN A 110 -10.01 -5.65 6.41
N SER A 111 -8.93 -5.32 7.12
CA SER A 111 -8.32 -6.23 8.11
C SER A 111 -9.25 -6.59 9.27
N LEU A 112 -10.14 -5.67 9.65
CA LEU A 112 -11.16 -5.90 10.67
C LEU A 112 -12.39 -6.61 10.11
N LEU A 113 -12.77 -6.30 8.86
CA LEU A 113 -13.96 -6.87 8.23
C LEU A 113 -13.79 -8.33 7.84
N THR A 114 -12.62 -8.74 7.35
CA THR A 114 -12.40 -10.11 6.86
C THR A 114 -12.75 -11.19 7.88
N PRO A 115 -12.27 -11.15 9.16
CA PRO A 115 -12.67 -12.12 10.16
C PRO A 115 -14.16 -12.06 10.47
N HIS A 116 -14.73 -10.85 10.51
CA HIS A 116 -16.14 -10.64 10.80
C HIS A 116 -17.05 -11.21 9.70
N ILE A 117 -16.67 -11.08 8.44
CA ILE A 117 -17.34 -11.68 7.29
C ILE A 117 -17.39 -13.19 7.45
N TYR A 118 -16.26 -13.83 7.74
CA TYR A 118 -16.17 -15.29 7.90
C TYR A 118 -17.03 -15.80 9.07
N GLU A 119 -17.01 -15.07 10.19
CA GLU A 119 -17.83 -15.43 11.36
C GLU A 119 -19.34 -15.29 11.07
N SER A 120 -19.75 -14.23 10.38
CA SER A 120 -21.16 -13.96 10.04
C SER A 120 -21.71 -14.99 9.04
N ILE A 121 -20.91 -15.38 8.05
CA ILE A 121 -21.27 -16.43 7.08
C ILE A 121 -21.42 -17.76 7.83
N LYS A 122 -20.48 -18.10 8.71
CA LYS A 122 -20.54 -19.34 9.52
C LYS A 122 -21.80 -19.40 10.40
N LYS A 123 -22.29 -18.25 10.88
CA LYS A 123 -23.53 -18.16 11.68
C LYS A 123 -24.80 -18.08 10.83
N ASN A 124 -24.72 -18.11 9.50
CA ASN A 124 -25.82 -17.91 8.56
C ASN A 124 -26.53 -16.54 8.69
N ASP A 125 -25.84 -15.52 9.24
CA ASP A 125 -26.38 -14.16 9.40
C ASP A 125 -26.04 -13.28 8.20
N THR A 126 -26.38 -13.76 7.00
CA THR A 126 -26.02 -13.09 5.73
C THR A 126 -26.75 -11.77 5.54
N LYS A 127 -27.97 -11.63 6.06
CA LYS A 127 -28.77 -10.40 5.92
C LYS A 127 -28.15 -9.24 6.74
N ASN A 128 -27.75 -9.50 7.97
CA ASN A 128 -27.10 -8.52 8.82
C ASN A 128 -25.73 -8.16 8.27
N LEU A 129 -24.97 -9.15 7.80
CA LEU A 129 -23.70 -8.94 7.12
C LEU A 129 -23.85 -8.01 5.91
N GLY A 130 -24.85 -8.25 5.02
CA GLY A 130 -25.13 -7.39 3.87
C GLY A 130 -25.38 -5.95 4.25
N ASN A 131 -26.18 -5.70 5.30
CA ASN A 131 -26.45 -4.35 5.80
C ASN A 131 -25.19 -3.68 6.35
N GLN A 132 -24.37 -4.39 7.11
CA GLN A 132 -23.12 -3.87 7.67
C GLN A 132 -22.10 -3.53 6.57
N VAL A 133 -21.88 -4.44 5.61
CA VAL A 133 -20.99 -4.23 4.47
C VAL A 133 -21.45 -3.01 3.64
N THR A 134 -22.75 -2.91 3.38
CA THR A 134 -23.30 -1.74 2.66
C THR A 134 -23.08 -0.45 3.46
N GLY A 135 -23.33 -0.46 4.76
CA GLY A 135 -23.11 0.71 5.62
C GLY A 135 -21.65 1.15 5.61
N ILE A 136 -20.72 0.24 5.76
CA ILE A 136 -19.28 0.54 5.73
C ILE A 136 -18.84 1.04 4.35
N THR A 137 -19.33 0.42 3.28
CA THR A 137 -19.06 0.87 1.90
C THR A 137 -19.55 2.30 1.67
N LEU A 138 -20.73 2.66 2.16
CA LEU A 138 -21.25 4.02 2.08
C LEU A 138 -20.39 5.01 2.89
N ILE A 139 -19.95 4.64 4.08
CA ILE A 139 -19.04 5.48 4.88
C ILE A 139 -17.72 5.71 4.15
N VAL A 140 -17.11 4.67 3.59
CA VAL A 140 -15.86 4.79 2.82
C VAL A 140 -16.08 5.63 1.56
N ALA A 141 -17.23 5.49 0.88
CA ALA A 141 -17.59 6.33 -0.27
C ALA A 141 -17.70 7.80 0.13
N LEU A 142 -18.35 8.11 1.26
CA LEU A 142 -18.44 9.49 1.77
C LEU A 142 -17.06 10.06 2.16
N ILE A 143 -16.20 9.25 2.78
CA ILE A 143 -14.81 9.65 3.08
C ILE A 143 -14.07 9.95 1.79
N THR A 144 -14.23 9.10 0.76
CA THR A 144 -13.60 9.28 -0.55
C THR A 144 -14.05 10.57 -1.20
N LEU A 145 -15.35 10.84 -1.22
CA LEU A 145 -15.91 12.09 -1.75
C LEU A 145 -15.40 13.31 -0.95
N GLY A 146 -15.37 13.21 0.38
CA GLY A 146 -14.81 14.25 1.23
C GLY A 146 -13.33 14.54 0.93
N LEU A 147 -12.54 13.51 0.72
CA LEU A 147 -11.14 13.66 0.31
C LEU A 147 -11.00 14.32 -1.07
N ILE A 148 -11.79 13.91 -2.06
CA ILE A 148 -11.79 14.52 -3.39
C ILE A 148 -12.12 16.02 -3.31
N CYS A 149 -13.02 16.43 -2.41
CA CYS A 149 -13.36 17.83 -2.22
C CYS A 149 -12.29 18.64 -1.46
N VAL A 150 -11.68 18.06 -0.44
CA VAL A 150 -10.79 18.78 0.50
C VAL A 150 -9.34 18.75 0.02
N VAL A 151 -8.88 17.65 -0.60
CA VAL A 151 -7.49 17.47 -1.00
C VAL A 151 -6.99 18.58 -1.92
N PRO A 152 -7.74 19.12 -2.89
CA PRO A 152 -7.27 20.24 -3.72
C PRO A 152 -6.86 21.47 -2.92
N ASP A 153 -7.58 21.82 -1.88
CA ASP A 153 -7.29 22.98 -1.04
C ASP A 153 -6.06 22.73 -0.15
N VAL A 154 -5.98 21.53 0.45
CA VAL A 154 -4.83 21.10 1.24
C VAL A 154 -3.57 21.06 0.34
N PHE A 155 -3.70 20.58 -0.88
CA PHE A 155 -2.63 20.47 -1.84
C PHE A 155 -2.05 21.85 -2.21
N LYS A 156 -2.93 22.82 -2.50
CA LYS A 156 -2.54 24.22 -2.79
C LYS A 156 -1.86 24.90 -1.60
N TRP A 157 -2.25 24.53 -0.38
CA TRP A 157 -1.65 25.10 0.82
C TRP A 157 -0.27 24.50 1.14
N MET A 158 -0.07 23.21 0.81
CA MET A 158 1.15 22.47 1.18
C MET A 158 2.23 22.48 0.10
N LEU A 159 1.88 22.65 -1.18
CA LEU A 159 2.77 22.43 -2.30
C LEU A 159 2.92 23.68 -3.18
N PRO A 160 4.12 23.88 -3.79
CA PRO A 160 4.37 24.95 -4.75
C PRO A 160 3.47 24.83 -6.00
N GLU A 161 3.29 25.95 -6.70
CA GLU A 161 2.47 26.03 -7.92
C GLU A 161 2.90 25.05 -9.02
N SER A 162 4.18 24.69 -9.08
CA SER A 162 4.71 23.69 -10.02
C SER A 162 4.06 22.31 -9.92
N TYR A 163 3.36 22.02 -8.82
CA TYR A 163 2.64 20.74 -8.61
C TYR A 163 1.12 20.84 -8.86
N TYR A 164 0.59 22.02 -9.22
CA TYR A 164 -0.88 22.19 -9.34
C TYR A 164 -1.50 21.37 -10.47
N GLU A 165 -0.72 20.97 -11.47
CA GLU A 165 -1.18 20.03 -12.50
C GLU A 165 -1.60 18.68 -11.93
N ALA A 166 -1.02 18.25 -10.80
CA ALA A 166 -1.43 17.05 -10.09
C ALA A 166 -2.89 17.07 -9.61
N LEU A 167 -3.50 18.25 -9.43
CA LEU A 167 -4.89 18.40 -8.99
C LEU A 167 -5.88 17.67 -9.92
N TRP A 168 -5.60 17.64 -11.22
CA TRP A 168 -6.43 16.94 -12.19
C TRP A 168 -6.36 15.41 -12.04
N VAL A 169 -5.25 14.91 -11.51
CA VAL A 169 -4.98 13.47 -11.33
C VAL A 169 -5.48 12.96 -9.98
N ILE A 170 -5.53 13.80 -8.95
CA ILE A 170 -5.90 13.40 -7.59
C ILE A 170 -7.29 12.77 -7.55
N SER A 171 -8.30 13.39 -8.17
CA SER A 171 -9.68 12.91 -8.13
C SER A 171 -9.85 11.51 -8.74
N PRO A 172 -9.39 11.21 -9.97
CA PRO A 172 -9.51 9.87 -10.52
C PRO A 172 -8.67 8.84 -9.77
N VAL A 173 -7.49 9.18 -9.28
CA VAL A 173 -6.65 8.24 -8.50
C VAL A 173 -7.28 7.93 -7.14
N THR A 174 -7.86 8.93 -6.46
CA THR A 174 -8.59 8.72 -5.19
C THR A 174 -9.85 7.87 -5.41
N ALA A 175 -10.57 8.08 -6.50
CA ALA A 175 -11.70 7.22 -6.88
C ALA A 175 -11.22 5.78 -7.16
N GLY A 176 -10.08 5.59 -7.83
CA GLY A 176 -9.45 4.28 -8.03
C GLY A 176 -9.13 3.58 -6.71
N ALA A 177 -8.63 4.31 -5.70
CA ALA A 177 -8.35 3.76 -4.37
C ALA A 177 -9.63 3.24 -3.66
N PHE A 178 -10.80 3.84 -3.91
CA PHE A 178 -12.08 3.31 -3.44
C PHE A 178 -12.41 1.94 -4.06
N PHE A 179 -12.18 1.76 -5.35
CA PHE A 179 -12.38 0.45 -5.99
C PHE A 179 -11.40 -0.60 -5.47
N LEU A 180 -10.16 -0.22 -5.15
CA LEU A 180 -9.19 -1.10 -4.49
C LEU A 180 -9.64 -1.53 -3.09
N PHE A 181 -10.47 -0.74 -2.39
CA PHE A 181 -11.11 -1.16 -1.15
C PHE A 181 -12.16 -2.25 -1.36
N LEU A 182 -12.95 -2.16 -2.43
CA LEU A 182 -14.01 -3.12 -2.70
C LEU A 182 -13.48 -4.51 -3.08
N TYR A 183 -12.32 -4.57 -3.75
CA TYR A 183 -11.74 -5.82 -4.23
C TYR A 183 -11.55 -6.88 -3.13
N PRO A 184 -10.81 -6.64 -2.03
CA PRO A 184 -10.65 -7.63 -0.96
C PRO A 184 -11.93 -7.88 -0.17
N LEU A 185 -12.86 -6.93 -0.15
CA LEU A 185 -14.15 -7.07 0.51
C LEU A 185 -14.99 -8.17 -0.16
N PHE A 186 -15.13 -8.11 -1.48
CA PHE A 186 -15.84 -9.14 -2.24
C PHE A 186 -15.05 -10.44 -2.33
N GLY A 187 -13.72 -10.36 -2.50
CA GLY A 187 -12.83 -11.51 -2.52
C GLY A 187 -12.90 -12.33 -1.23
N SER A 188 -13.03 -11.68 -0.06
CA SER A 188 -13.17 -12.40 1.21
C SER A 188 -14.44 -13.26 1.29
N ILE A 189 -15.52 -12.82 0.64
CA ILE A 189 -16.76 -13.59 0.57
C ILE A 189 -16.58 -14.80 -0.37
N GLU A 190 -15.95 -14.57 -1.53
CA GLU A 190 -15.69 -15.61 -2.52
C GLU A 190 -14.77 -16.71 -1.97
N PHE A 191 -13.65 -16.34 -1.35
CA PHE A 191 -12.71 -17.28 -0.72
C PHE A 191 -13.28 -18.10 0.45
N TYR A 192 -14.39 -17.67 1.04
CA TYR A 192 -15.04 -18.46 2.08
C TYR A 192 -15.80 -19.66 1.51
N TYR A 193 -16.31 -19.55 0.28
CA TYR A 193 -17.12 -20.58 -0.37
C TYR A 193 -16.31 -21.54 -1.28
N GLU A 194 -15.01 -21.27 -1.51
CA GLU A 194 -14.09 -22.21 -2.16
C GLU A 194 -13.47 -23.20 -1.16
#